data_69e4299aa75ddbbf7b627068465bb21e
#
_entry.id   69e4299aa75ddbbf7b627068465bb21e
#
_cell.length_a   1.000
_cell.length_b   1.000
_cell.length_c   1.000
_cell.angle_alpha   90.00
_cell.angle_beta   90.00
_cell.angle_gamma   90.00
#
_symmetry.space_group_name_H-M   'P 1'
#
loop_
_entity.id
_entity.type
_entity.pdbx_description
1 polymer ?
#
loop_
_entity_poly.entity_id
_entity_poly.type
_entity_poly.pdbx_seq_one_letter_code
_entity_poly.pdbx_strand_id
1 'polypeptide(L)'
;MNKLKIGILFGGSSREREVSFAGGRTVYDNLDKTLFEPIPLFVDSFGNLLILDWQFIYKGSIRDFYPPSEFLPESTRGFQIYAENLGSLTHQEQIRLTMKLGTRIEFAQLPDVIDFAFLCLHGSDGEDGRIQGMLEYYRIPYSGSGILSSAIGMNKVIQKELMKKSGFNVPEVTVINRSEWLASSNRKSFIKNLKSVGFPCVVKAANQGSSIGISVLKNNDVDAFIHAVNKSLFICEISRTEWNSMTFDAKTEWIKKVSDIREGIGLPAKINNRTIYHPEELLGVLIQLFGEMEDIVSIAAMEAETEVIIESFITGKEFSCIVITMESR
;
A
#
# COMPACT_ATOMS: atom_id res chain seq x y z
N MET A 1 15.70 33.43 18.35
CA MET A 1 14.72 32.44 18.77
C MET A 1 15.19 31.10 18.24
N ASN A 2 15.07 30.04 19.03
CA ASN A 2 15.32 28.69 18.49
C ASN A 2 14.25 28.39 17.46
N LYS A 3 14.63 27.78 16.32
CA LYS A 3 13.68 27.35 15.31
C LYS A 3 12.87 26.15 15.85
N LEU A 4 11.60 26.06 15.45
CA LEU A 4 10.81 24.87 15.72
C LEU A 4 11.28 23.71 14.84
N LYS A 5 11.52 22.57 15.45
CA LYS A 5 11.96 21.35 14.78
C LYS A 5 10.75 20.60 14.21
N ILE A 6 10.66 20.58 12.89
CA ILE A 6 9.56 19.94 12.17
C ILE A 6 10.02 18.58 11.64
N GLY A 7 9.54 17.51 12.27
CA GLY A 7 9.75 16.15 11.76
C GLY A 7 8.86 15.91 10.55
N ILE A 8 9.45 15.68 9.38
CA ILE A 8 8.74 15.35 8.15
C ILE A 8 8.73 13.85 8.00
N LEU A 9 7.59 13.20 8.31
CA LEU A 9 7.46 11.74 8.28
C LEU A 9 7.02 11.27 6.90
N PHE A 10 7.80 10.41 6.27
CA PHE A 10 7.54 9.84 4.94
C PHE A 10 8.10 8.43 4.78
N GLY A 11 7.71 7.73 3.70
CA GLY A 11 8.05 6.34 3.43
C GLY A 11 6.92 5.40 3.81
N GLY A 12 7.19 4.47 4.72
CA GLY A 12 6.23 3.48 5.23
C GLY A 12 6.20 2.18 4.44
N SER A 13 5.35 1.25 4.88
CA SER A 13 5.14 -0.05 4.27
C SER A 13 4.15 -0.02 3.11
N SER A 14 3.33 1.03 3.01
CA SER A 14 2.20 1.10 2.08
C SER A 14 2.61 1.04 0.61
N ARG A 15 1.64 0.73 -0.26
CA ARG A 15 1.80 0.74 -1.72
C ARG A 15 2.01 2.16 -2.28
N GLU A 16 1.76 3.19 -1.46
CA GLU A 16 1.90 4.61 -1.80
C GLU A 16 3.20 5.24 -1.27
N ARG A 17 4.16 4.43 -0.79
CA ARG A 17 5.42 4.90 -0.17
C ARG A 17 6.24 5.84 -1.03
N GLU A 18 6.21 5.67 -2.35
CA GLU A 18 6.93 6.55 -3.28
C GLU A 18 6.25 7.92 -3.40
N VAL A 19 4.91 7.95 -3.32
CA VAL A 19 4.14 9.22 -3.27
C VAL A 19 4.44 9.94 -1.95
N SER A 20 4.47 9.18 -0.86
CA SER A 20 4.86 9.66 0.46
C SER A 20 6.26 10.30 0.46
N PHE A 21 7.24 9.65 -0.17
CA PHE A 21 8.60 10.17 -0.31
C PHE A 21 8.64 11.48 -1.11
N ALA A 22 7.95 11.53 -2.24
CA ALA A 22 7.86 12.74 -3.07
C ALA A 22 7.19 13.90 -2.30
N GLY A 23 6.14 13.61 -1.52
CA GLY A 23 5.49 14.57 -0.62
C GLY A 23 6.45 15.09 0.46
N GLY A 24 7.18 14.18 1.11
CA GLY A 24 8.19 14.52 2.12
C GLY A 24 9.26 15.47 1.59
N ARG A 25 9.79 15.19 0.39
CA ARG A 25 10.73 16.09 -0.29
C ARG A 25 10.12 17.46 -0.59
N THR A 26 8.88 17.48 -1.09
CA THR A 26 8.19 18.74 -1.38
C THR A 26 8.04 19.60 -0.14
N VAL A 27 7.66 19.02 0.99
CA VAL A 27 7.56 19.74 2.28
C VAL A 27 8.93 20.22 2.73
N TYR A 28 9.96 19.35 2.68
CA TYR A 28 11.33 19.70 3.06
C TYR A 28 11.87 20.91 2.27
N ASP A 29 11.60 20.96 0.96
CA ASP A 29 12.06 22.06 0.10
C ASP A 29 11.33 23.38 0.36
N ASN A 30 10.01 23.33 0.62
CA ASN A 30 9.15 24.49 0.71
C ASN A 30 8.96 25.03 2.14
N LEU A 31 9.43 24.32 3.16
CA LEU A 31 9.35 24.80 4.54
C LEU A 31 10.22 26.06 4.73
N ASP A 32 9.67 27.09 5.38
CA ASP A 32 10.44 28.30 5.70
C ASP A 32 11.54 28.00 6.72
N LYS A 33 12.75 27.82 6.21
CA LYS A 33 13.93 27.48 7.01
C LYS A 33 14.44 28.65 7.87
N THR A 34 13.83 29.85 7.79
CA THR A 34 14.11 30.94 8.73
C THR A 34 13.41 30.72 10.05
N LEU A 35 12.23 30.11 10.05
CA LEU A 35 11.38 29.85 11.21
C LEU A 35 11.49 28.39 11.72
N PHE A 36 11.68 27.46 10.81
CA PHE A 36 11.62 26.04 11.06
C PHE A 36 12.93 25.32 10.75
N GLU A 37 13.20 24.26 11.49
CA GLU A 37 14.28 23.30 11.23
C GLU A 37 13.67 22.00 10.73
N PRO A 38 13.75 21.67 9.42
CA PRO A 38 13.19 20.45 8.89
C PRO A 38 14.05 19.26 9.25
N ILE A 39 13.45 18.24 9.87
CA ILE A 39 14.09 16.97 10.21
C ILE A 39 13.44 15.87 9.38
N PRO A 40 14.15 15.31 8.40
CA PRO A 40 13.59 14.25 7.55
C PRO A 40 13.52 12.93 8.33
N LEU A 41 12.32 12.42 8.55
CA LEU A 41 12.04 11.20 9.27
C LEU A 41 11.53 10.13 8.29
N PHE A 42 12.41 9.24 7.90
CA PHE A 42 12.08 8.13 7.03
C PHE A 42 11.60 6.94 7.87
N VAL A 43 10.41 6.46 7.56
CA VAL A 43 9.88 5.19 8.06
C VAL A 43 10.12 4.15 6.99
N ASP A 44 10.87 3.09 7.30
CA ASP A 44 11.10 2.02 6.34
C ASP A 44 9.90 1.04 6.26
N SER A 45 9.98 0.06 5.36
CA SER A 45 8.90 -0.92 5.17
C SER A 45 8.71 -1.91 6.33
N PHE A 46 9.63 -1.92 7.30
CA PHE A 46 9.54 -2.70 8.54
C PHE A 46 9.09 -1.87 9.75
N GLY A 47 8.79 -0.59 9.55
CA GLY A 47 8.39 0.33 10.61
C GLY A 47 9.56 0.91 11.42
N ASN A 48 10.81 0.76 10.96
CA ASN A 48 11.95 1.42 11.59
C ASN A 48 11.95 2.91 11.25
N LEU A 49 12.24 3.75 12.26
CA LEU A 49 12.28 5.19 12.13
C LEU A 49 13.72 5.69 12.08
N LEU A 50 14.03 6.51 11.08
CA LEU A 50 15.37 7.08 10.85
C LEU A 50 15.30 8.59 10.68
N ILE A 51 16.23 9.30 11.31
CA ILE A 51 16.60 10.64 10.85
C ILE A 51 17.43 10.42 9.60
N LEU A 52 16.83 10.61 8.43
CA LEU A 52 17.45 10.33 7.13
C LEU A 52 18.54 11.37 6.85
N ASP A 53 19.68 10.93 6.35
CA ASP A 53 20.67 11.87 5.83
C ASP A 53 20.07 12.64 4.63
N TRP A 54 20.18 13.97 4.67
CA TRP A 54 19.56 14.87 3.70
C TRP A 54 19.88 14.57 2.24
N GLN A 55 21.05 13.98 1.95
CA GLN A 55 21.44 13.60 0.59
C GLN A 55 20.48 12.58 -0.05
N PHE A 56 19.81 11.75 0.76
CA PHE A 56 18.88 10.75 0.25
C PHE A 56 17.52 11.35 -0.14
N ILE A 57 17.14 12.51 0.41
CA ILE A 57 15.90 13.22 0.02
C ILE A 57 15.90 13.56 -1.46
N TYR A 58 17.09 13.84 -2.02
CA TYR A 58 17.26 14.22 -3.42
C TYR A 58 17.48 13.04 -4.38
N LYS A 59 17.34 11.80 -3.91
CA LYS A 59 17.22 10.63 -4.79
C LYS A 59 15.88 10.64 -5.52
N GLY A 60 15.81 9.95 -6.65
CA GLY A 60 14.60 9.91 -7.48
C GLY A 60 13.43 9.22 -6.79
N SER A 61 13.71 8.13 -6.09
CA SER A 61 12.74 7.29 -5.39
C SER A 61 13.38 6.60 -4.19
N ILE A 62 12.57 5.99 -3.32
CA ILE A 62 13.06 5.14 -2.21
C ILE A 62 13.91 3.99 -2.76
N ARG A 63 13.52 3.41 -3.89
CA ARG A 63 14.23 2.30 -4.55
C ARG A 63 15.65 2.62 -4.97
N ASP A 64 16.02 3.90 -5.08
CA ASP A 64 17.37 4.32 -5.45
C ASP A 64 18.36 4.27 -4.29
N PHE A 65 17.88 4.07 -3.06
CA PHE A 65 18.73 4.01 -1.86
C PHE A 65 18.33 2.93 -0.84
N TYR A 66 17.12 2.37 -0.94
CA TYR A 66 16.63 1.38 0.01
C TYR A 66 15.90 0.22 -0.67
N PRO A 67 16.33 -1.04 -0.48
CA PRO A 67 17.50 -1.45 0.34
C PRO A 67 18.83 -1.02 -0.31
N PRO A 68 19.91 -0.84 0.47
CA PRO A 68 21.23 -0.51 -0.08
C PRO A 68 21.74 -1.59 -1.03
N SER A 69 22.46 -1.19 -2.08
CA SER A 69 22.86 -2.06 -3.19
C SER A 69 23.68 -3.30 -2.76
N GLU A 70 24.43 -3.21 -1.67
CA GLU A 70 25.20 -4.35 -1.12
C GLU A 70 24.33 -5.48 -0.55
N PHE A 71 23.03 -5.22 -0.30
CA PHE A 71 22.08 -6.24 0.15
C PHE A 71 21.25 -6.81 -1.00
N LEU A 72 21.34 -6.21 -2.18
CA LEU A 72 20.61 -6.72 -3.33
C LEU A 72 21.24 -8.00 -3.84
N PRO A 73 20.47 -9.08 -4.03
CA PRO A 73 20.97 -10.28 -4.68
C PRO A 73 21.32 -9.98 -6.14
N GLU A 74 22.31 -10.69 -6.65
CA GLU A 74 22.60 -10.64 -8.08
C GLU A 74 21.40 -11.17 -8.86
N SER A 75 20.73 -10.28 -9.60
CA SER A 75 19.61 -10.66 -10.47
C SER A 75 20.00 -10.42 -11.93
N THR A 76 20.02 -11.50 -12.72
CA THR A 76 20.29 -11.45 -14.15
C THR A 76 19.08 -10.99 -14.97
N ARG A 77 17.87 -10.89 -14.34
CA ARG A 77 16.59 -10.62 -15.01
C ARG A 77 16.03 -9.23 -14.78
N GLY A 78 16.76 -8.37 -14.04
CA GLY A 78 16.35 -6.98 -13.80
C GLY A 78 15.03 -6.85 -13.02
N PHE A 79 14.78 -7.73 -12.06
CA PHE A 79 13.67 -7.59 -11.12
C PHE A 79 13.88 -6.39 -10.19
N GLN A 80 12.81 -5.67 -9.90
CA GLN A 80 12.82 -4.70 -8.83
C GLN A 80 12.76 -5.45 -7.48
N ILE A 81 13.72 -5.16 -6.60
CA ILE A 81 13.80 -5.75 -5.27
C ILE A 81 13.50 -4.68 -4.23
N TYR A 82 12.52 -4.95 -3.40
CA TYR A 82 12.19 -4.16 -2.22
C TYR A 82 12.84 -4.79 -0.98
N ALA A 83 12.93 -4.05 0.13
CA ALA A 83 13.55 -4.57 1.34
C ALA A 83 12.84 -5.83 1.88
N GLU A 84 11.52 -5.87 1.80
CA GLU A 84 10.72 -7.01 2.18
C GLU A 84 10.92 -8.25 1.27
N ASN A 85 11.53 -8.08 0.11
CA ASN A 85 11.88 -9.20 -0.78
C ASN A 85 13.18 -9.93 -0.35
N LEU A 86 13.92 -9.36 0.59
CA LEU A 86 15.16 -9.98 1.09
C LEU A 86 14.92 -11.18 2.02
N GLY A 87 13.66 -11.48 2.35
CA GLY A 87 13.28 -12.60 3.19
C GLY A 87 12.79 -12.18 4.58
N SER A 88 12.69 -13.17 5.48
CA SER A 88 12.35 -12.91 6.88
C SER A 88 13.57 -12.40 7.63
N LEU A 89 13.73 -11.08 7.70
CA LEU A 89 14.89 -10.44 8.31
C LEU A 89 14.75 -10.36 9.83
N THR A 90 15.83 -10.72 10.53
CA THR A 90 15.97 -10.46 11.96
C THR A 90 16.11 -8.96 12.23
N HIS A 91 15.83 -8.53 13.46
CA HIS A 91 16.00 -7.14 13.86
C HIS A 91 17.43 -6.60 13.57
N GLN A 92 18.47 -7.42 13.78
CA GLN A 92 19.84 -7.02 13.48
C GLN A 92 20.09 -6.83 11.98
N GLU A 93 19.49 -7.65 11.13
CA GLU A 93 19.58 -7.49 9.67
C GLU A 93 18.86 -6.21 9.20
N GLN A 94 17.68 -5.92 9.76
CA GLN A 94 16.98 -4.66 9.50
C GLN A 94 17.81 -3.44 9.94
N ILE A 95 18.49 -3.50 11.10
CA ILE A 95 19.42 -2.44 11.51
C ILE A 95 20.53 -2.23 10.46
N ARG A 96 21.12 -3.32 9.95
CA ARG A 96 22.17 -3.22 8.93
C ARG A 96 21.71 -2.54 7.65
N LEU A 97 20.46 -2.79 7.21
CA LEU A 97 19.87 -2.15 6.02
C LEU A 97 19.80 -0.63 6.16
N THR A 98 19.67 -0.13 7.37
CA THR A 98 19.43 1.29 7.65
C THR A 98 20.68 2.07 8.08
N MET A 99 21.76 1.38 8.46
CA MET A 99 22.97 1.99 9.06
C MET A 99 23.62 3.10 8.22
N LYS A 100 23.54 3.03 6.89
CA LYS A 100 24.16 4.01 5.99
C LYS A 100 23.19 5.12 5.55
N LEU A 101 21.92 5.03 5.95
CA LEU A 101 20.89 5.97 5.49
C LEU A 101 20.74 7.15 6.44
N GLY A 102 21.13 7.00 7.69
CA GLY A 102 20.98 8.01 8.70
C GLY A 102 21.06 7.44 10.12
N THR A 103 20.50 8.17 11.06
CA THR A 103 20.49 7.77 12.47
C THR A 103 19.13 7.13 12.81
N ARG A 104 19.16 5.85 13.18
CA ARG A 104 17.95 5.18 13.68
C ARG A 104 17.58 5.74 15.05
N ILE A 105 16.29 5.97 15.24
CA ILE A 105 15.71 6.37 16.52
C ILE A 105 14.49 5.51 16.82
N GLU A 106 14.16 5.40 18.11
CA GLU A 106 12.91 4.78 18.54
C GLU A 106 11.80 5.85 18.60
N PHE A 107 10.55 5.45 18.40
CA PHE A 107 9.42 6.38 18.49
C PHE A 107 9.35 7.09 19.85
N ALA A 108 9.78 6.44 20.92
CA ALA A 108 9.85 7.04 22.26
C ALA A 108 10.83 8.23 22.36
N GLN A 109 11.78 8.34 21.45
CA GLN A 109 12.77 9.43 21.40
C GLN A 109 12.28 10.64 20.59
N LEU A 110 11.16 10.51 19.85
CA LEU A 110 10.63 11.61 19.03
C LEU A 110 10.43 12.91 19.79
N PRO A 111 9.91 12.95 21.05
CA PRO A 111 9.74 14.20 21.79
C PRO A 111 11.05 14.98 22.04
N ASP A 112 12.20 14.31 22.02
CA ASP A 112 13.51 14.93 22.16
C ASP A 112 14.06 15.45 20.82
N VAL A 113 13.51 14.95 19.71
CA VAL A 113 14.01 15.21 18.36
C VAL A 113 13.20 16.28 17.63
N ILE A 114 11.89 16.31 17.79
CA ILE A 114 10.97 17.17 17.06
C ILE A 114 9.96 17.87 17.98
N ASP A 115 9.54 19.07 17.59
CA ASP A 115 8.48 19.84 18.26
C ASP A 115 7.11 19.62 17.59
N PHE A 116 7.09 19.24 16.30
CA PHE A 116 5.89 19.01 15.49
C PHE A 116 6.16 17.98 14.42
N ALA A 117 5.17 17.14 14.13
CA ALA A 117 5.22 16.13 13.06
C ALA A 117 4.40 16.56 11.85
N PHE A 118 5.06 16.73 10.69
CA PHE A 118 4.39 16.91 9.42
C PHE A 118 4.23 15.53 8.73
N LEU A 119 2.98 15.08 8.61
CA LEU A 119 2.67 13.75 8.08
C LEU A 119 2.61 13.79 6.56
N CYS A 120 3.55 13.11 5.91
CA CYS A 120 3.57 12.82 4.48
C CYS A 120 3.39 11.32 4.19
N LEU A 121 3.17 10.51 5.23
CA LEU A 121 2.85 9.10 5.07
C LEU A 121 1.50 8.94 4.38
N HIS A 122 1.40 8.00 3.44
CA HIS A 122 0.17 7.69 2.71
C HIS A 122 -0.25 6.24 2.90
N GLY A 123 -1.56 6.00 2.81
CA GLY A 123 -2.14 4.66 2.91
C GLY A 123 -2.08 4.09 4.32
N SER A 124 -1.93 2.76 4.40
CA SER A 124 -1.84 2.04 5.68
C SER A 124 -0.69 2.56 6.53
N ASP A 125 -0.90 2.58 7.84
CA ASP A 125 -0.03 3.12 8.88
C ASP A 125 0.09 4.66 8.87
N GLY A 126 -0.11 5.32 7.73
CA GLY A 126 -0.01 6.78 7.57
C GLY A 126 -1.33 7.53 7.73
N GLU A 127 -2.42 7.01 7.17
CA GLU A 127 -3.71 7.69 7.07
C GLU A 127 -4.83 6.97 7.83
N ASP A 128 -4.56 5.87 8.53
CA ASP A 128 -5.53 5.00 9.19
C ASP A 128 -5.67 5.18 10.70
N GLY A 129 -5.02 6.19 11.28
CA GLY A 129 -5.08 6.51 12.71
C GLY A 129 -3.93 5.94 13.54
N ARG A 130 -3.10 5.04 12.99
CA ARG A 130 -2.01 4.39 13.74
C ARG A 130 -0.89 5.34 14.09
N ILE A 131 -0.34 6.05 13.09
CA ILE A 131 0.71 7.05 13.33
C ILE A 131 0.19 8.21 14.18
N GLN A 132 -1.07 8.63 13.96
CA GLN A 132 -1.72 9.66 14.75
C GLN A 132 -1.82 9.25 16.23
N GLY A 133 -2.25 8.00 16.47
CA GLY A 133 -2.34 7.46 17.83
C GLY A 133 -0.99 7.38 18.55
N MET A 134 0.05 7.03 17.84
CA MET A 134 1.41 7.02 18.37
C MET A 134 1.88 8.45 18.72
N LEU A 135 1.66 9.41 17.83
CA LEU A 135 2.03 10.82 18.08
C LEU A 135 1.25 11.41 19.25
N GLU A 136 -0.06 11.14 19.36
CA GLU A 136 -0.89 11.58 20.50
C GLU A 136 -0.41 10.97 21.82
N TYR A 137 -0.03 9.67 21.80
CA TYR A 137 0.51 8.99 22.99
C TYR A 137 1.78 9.69 23.50
N TYR A 138 2.66 10.12 22.59
CA TYR A 138 3.88 10.85 22.93
C TYR A 138 3.67 12.39 23.02
N ARG A 139 2.43 12.88 22.90
CA ARG A 139 2.07 14.32 22.99
C ARG A 139 2.78 15.18 21.95
N ILE A 140 3.01 14.65 20.75
CA ILE A 140 3.61 15.37 19.65
C ILE A 140 2.47 15.92 18.78
N PRO A 141 2.35 17.26 18.63
CA PRO A 141 1.40 17.85 17.70
C PRO A 141 1.76 17.46 16.25
N TYR A 142 0.74 17.30 15.40
CA TYR A 142 0.94 16.86 14.02
C TYR A 142 -0.02 17.52 13.04
N SER A 143 0.33 17.46 11.74
CA SER A 143 -0.54 17.90 10.65
C SER A 143 -1.57 16.83 10.29
N GLY A 144 -2.79 17.26 9.93
CA GLY A 144 -3.83 16.37 9.41
C GLY A 144 -4.93 16.05 10.41
N SER A 145 -5.72 15.03 10.06
CA SER A 145 -6.89 14.60 10.87
C SER A 145 -6.48 13.75 12.06
N GLY A 146 -7.26 13.80 13.14
CA GLY A 146 -7.05 12.95 14.32
C GLY A 146 -7.40 11.47 14.08
N ILE A 147 -7.13 10.63 15.08
CA ILE A 147 -7.21 9.16 15.01
C ILE A 147 -8.53 8.66 14.42
N LEU A 148 -9.65 9.09 14.99
CA LEU A 148 -10.98 8.58 14.58
C LEU A 148 -11.31 8.99 13.13
N SER A 149 -11.05 10.23 12.78
CA SER A 149 -11.32 10.75 11.42
C SER A 149 -10.46 10.04 10.37
N SER A 150 -9.20 9.80 10.68
CA SER A 150 -8.27 9.05 9.82
C SER A 150 -8.73 7.60 9.64
N ALA A 151 -9.07 6.90 10.72
CA ALA A 151 -9.55 5.51 10.65
C ALA A 151 -10.84 5.37 9.82
N ILE A 152 -11.81 6.28 10.02
CA ILE A 152 -13.06 6.30 9.25
C ILE A 152 -12.78 6.66 7.79
N GLY A 153 -11.94 7.68 7.54
CA GLY A 153 -11.60 8.15 6.20
C GLY A 153 -10.92 7.08 5.35
N MET A 154 -10.11 6.22 5.97
CA MET A 154 -9.43 5.15 5.26
C MET A 154 -10.36 3.98 4.90
N ASN A 155 -11.32 3.64 5.77
CA ASN A 155 -12.25 2.53 5.53
C ASN A 155 -13.50 2.99 4.76
N LYS A 156 -13.53 2.70 3.45
CA LYS A 156 -14.61 3.12 2.55
C LYS A 156 -15.98 2.52 2.89
N VAL A 157 -16.02 1.36 3.53
CA VAL A 157 -17.27 0.71 3.93
C VAL A 157 -17.91 1.52 5.07
N ILE A 158 -17.15 1.75 6.14
CA ILE A 158 -17.61 2.53 7.30
C ILE A 158 -17.92 3.97 6.90
N GLN A 159 -17.04 4.59 6.09
CA GLN A 159 -17.24 5.95 5.58
C GLN A 159 -18.60 6.08 4.88
N LYS A 160 -18.92 5.17 3.94
CA LYS A 160 -20.19 5.23 3.20
C LYS A 160 -21.42 4.98 4.09
N GLU A 161 -21.32 4.08 5.05
CA GLU A 161 -22.40 3.87 6.01
C GLU A 161 -22.68 5.12 6.84
N LEU A 162 -21.64 5.80 7.33
CA LEU A 162 -21.78 7.03 8.09
C LEU A 162 -22.33 8.17 7.23
N MET A 163 -21.84 8.32 6.01
CA MET A 163 -22.34 9.32 5.06
C MET A 163 -23.84 9.09 4.76
N LYS A 164 -24.25 7.85 4.50
CA LYS A 164 -25.65 7.50 4.26
C LYS A 164 -26.53 7.83 5.47
N LYS A 165 -26.10 7.47 6.68
CA LYS A 165 -26.80 7.79 7.94
C LYS A 165 -26.88 9.29 8.21
N SER A 166 -25.90 10.06 7.75
CA SER A 166 -25.89 11.53 7.85
C SER A 166 -26.68 12.24 6.75
N GLY A 167 -27.39 11.50 5.90
CA GLY A 167 -28.26 12.05 4.86
C GLY A 167 -27.57 12.42 3.55
N PHE A 168 -26.29 12.06 3.39
CA PHE A 168 -25.60 12.26 2.10
C PHE A 168 -26.10 11.25 1.07
N ASN A 169 -26.12 11.69 -0.18
CA ASN A 169 -26.41 10.82 -1.32
C ASN A 169 -25.14 10.02 -1.64
N VAL A 170 -25.18 8.72 -1.42
CA VAL A 170 -24.10 7.78 -1.70
C VAL A 170 -24.54 6.73 -2.71
N PRO A 171 -23.63 6.18 -3.53
CA PRO A 171 -23.99 5.11 -4.47
C PRO A 171 -24.45 3.86 -3.72
N GLU A 172 -25.24 3.01 -4.37
CA GLU A 172 -25.57 1.69 -3.86
C GLU A 172 -24.28 0.85 -3.77
N VAL A 173 -24.16 0.11 -2.67
CA VAL A 173 -22.94 -0.60 -2.29
C VAL A 173 -23.24 -2.04 -1.91
N THR A 174 -22.36 -2.95 -2.31
CA THR A 174 -22.26 -4.29 -1.76
C THR A 174 -20.80 -4.57 -1.35
N VAL A 175 -20.60 -5.40 -0.34
CA VAL A 175 -19.28 -5.75 0.20
C VAL A 175 -19.07 -7.24 0.06
N ILE A 176 -17.85 -7.64 -0.28
CA ILE A 176 -17.40 -9.03 -0.31
C ILE A 176 -16.24 -9.19 0.67
N ASN A 177 -16.38 -10.08 1.63
CA ASN A 177 -15.33 -10.42 2.57
C ASN A 177 -14.34 -11.41 1.95
N ARG A 178 -13.04 -11.20 2.17
CA ARG A 178 -11.97 -12.08 1.68
C ARG A 178 -12.15 -13.52 2.14
N SER A 179 -12.51 -13.73 3.41
CA SER A 179 -12.70 -15.07 3.96
C SER A 179 -13.82 -15.84 3.25
N GLU A 180 -14.96 -15.19 2.99
CA GLU A 180 -16.07 -15.77 2.24
C GLU A 180 -15.69 -16.04 0.78
N TRP A 181 -14.96 -15.12 0.15
CA TRP A 181 -14.48 -15.24 -1.21
C TRP A 181 -13.53 -16.44 -1.39
N LEU A 182 -12.58 -16.61 -0.48
CA LEU A 182 -11.61 -17.68 -0.53
C LEU A 182 -12.23 -19.05 -0.16
N ALA A 183 -13.20 -19.08 0.76
CA ALA A 183 -13.88 -20.30 1.15
C ALA A 183 -14.89 -20.81 0.10
N SER A 184 -15.32 -19.95 -0.83
CA SER A 184 -16.33 -20.29 -1.80
C SER A 184 -15.78 -21.15 -2.94
N SER A 185 -16.36 -22.33 -3.12
CA SER A 185 -16.16 -23.17 -4.30
C SER A 185 -16.87 -22.63 -5.56
N ASN A 186 -17.80 -21.69 -5.40
CA ASN A 186 -18.58 -21.11 -6.48
C ASN A 186 -18.57 -19.57 -6.43
N ARG A 187 -17.43 -18.96 -6.72
CA ARG A 187 -17.27 -17.49 -6.76
C ARG A 187 -18.20 -16.80 -7.76
N LYS A 188 -18.63 -17.51 -8.80
CA LYS A 188 -19.62 -16.99 -9.77
C LYS A 188 -20.95 -16.62 -9.12
N SER A 189 -21.30 -17.24 -7.99
CA SER A 189 -22.54 -16.93 -7.27
C SER A 189 -22.59 -15.52 -6.70
N PHE A 190 -21.43 -14.93 -6.37
CA PHE A 190 -21.36 -13.57 -5.80
C PHE A 190 -21.82 -12.49 -6.76
N ILE A 191 -21.80 -12.73 -8.07
CA ILE A 191 -22.31 -11.75 -9.06
C ILE A 191 -23.79 -11.43 -8.85
N LYS A 192 -24.54 -12.34 -8.21
CA LYS A 192 -25.95 -12.09 -7.85
C LYS A 192 -26.11 -10.95 -6.86
N ASN A 193 -25.09 -10.69 -6.03
CA ASN A 193 -25.08 -9.60 -5.06
C ASN A 193 -25.03 -8.22 -5.75
N LEU A 194 -24.69 -8.17 -7.04
CA LEU A 194 -24.63 -6.94 -7.83
C LEU A 194 -25.99 -6.46 -8.33
N LYS A 195 -27.09 -7.18 -8.06
CA LYS A 195 -28.42 -6.79 -8.54
C LYS A 195 -28.87 -5.41 -8.03
N SER A 196 -28.48 -5.04 -6.80
CA SER A 196 -28.79 -3.73 -6.22
C SER A 196 -27.87 -2.62 -6.75
N VAL A 197 -26.64 -2.97 -7.08
CA VAL A 197 -25.62 -2.02 -7.54
C VAL A 197 -25.79 -1.70 -9.04
N GLY A 198 -26.15 -2.71 -9.85
CA GLY A 198 -26.29 -2.58 -11.30
C GLY A 198 -24.98 -2.45 -12.06
N PHE A 199 -25.08 -2.14 -13.36
CA PHE A 199 -23.93 -1.89 -14.25
C PHE A 199 -24.09 -0.56 -14.99
N PRO A 200 -23.01 0.19 -15.25
CA PRO A 200 -21.64 -0.11 -14.84
C PRO A 200 -21.44 0.01 -13.33
N CYS A 201 -20.47 -0.74 -12.78
CA CYS A 201 -20.10 -0.65 -11.38
C CYS A 201 -18.58 -0.61 -11.19
N VAL A 202 -18.15 -0.16 -10.01
CA VAL A 202 -16.75 -0.05 -9.62
C VAL A 202 -16.46 -1.08 -8.54
N VAL A 203 -15.45 -1.91 -8.76
CA VAL A 203 -14.90 -2.86 -7.78
C VAL A 203 -13.60 -2.28 -7.25
N LYS A 204 -13.44 -2.16 -5.94
CA LYS A 204 -12.25 -1.56 -5.32
C LYS A 204 -11.97 -2.10 -3.93
N ALA A 205 -10.71 -2.06 -3.53
CA ALA A 205 -10.25 -2.36 -2.18
C ALA A 205 -10.88 -1.40 -1.15
N ALA A 206 -11.25 -1.91 0.02
CA ALA A 206 -11.91 -1.09 1.05
C ALA A 206 -10.96 -0.05 1.66
N ASN A 207 -9.66 -0.39 1.82
CA ASN A 207 -8.70 0.42 2.58
C ASN A 207 -7.49 0.90 1.74
N GLN A 208 -7.61 0.97 0.41
CA GLN A 208 -6.53 1.49 -0.45
C GLN A 208 -6.88 2.85 -1.05
N GLY A 209 -5.86 3.70 -1.21
CA GLY A 209 -5.93 4.98 -1.92
C GLY A 209 -5.48 4.87 -3.39
N SER A 210 -5.27 6.02 -4.03
CA SER A 210 -4.58 6.21 -5.33
C SER A 210 -5.02 5.27 -6.46
N SER A 211 -6.27 4.87 -6.50
CA SER A 211 -6.83 3.93 -7.51
C SER A 211 -6.20 2.53 -7.50
N ILE A 212 -5.50 2.15 -6.44
CA ILE A 212 -4.91 0.82 -6.30
C ILE A 212 -6.03 -0.24 -6.18
N GLY A 213 -5.93 -1.30 -6.97
CA GLY A 213 -6.91 -2.40 -6.95
C GLY A 213 -8.27 -2.07 -7.57
N ILE A 214 -8.46 -0.91 -8.21
CA ILE A 214 -9.74 -0.53 -8.81
C ILE A 214 -9.96 -1.20 -10.18
N SER A 215 -11.21 -1.58 -10.43
CA SER A 215 -11.70 -2.06 -11.73
C SER A 215 -13.11 -1.53 -12.01
N VAL A 216 -13.40 -1.23 -13.27
CA VAL A 216 -14.75 -0.84 -13.71
C VAL A 216 -15.33 -1.97 -14.54
N LEU A 217 -16.50 -2.48 -14.12
CA LEU A 217 -17.25 -3.50 -14.83
C LEU A 217 -18.38 -2.82 -15.60
N LYS A 218 -18.37 -2.94 -16.92
CA LYS A 218 -19.38 -2.30 -17.80
C LYS A 218 -20.65 -3.12 -17.95
N ASN A 219 -20.55 -4.43 -17.81
CA ASN A 219 -21.64 -5.38 -18.02
C ASN A 219 -21.49 -6.59 -17.09
N ASN A 220 -22.46 -7.50 -17.14
CA ASN A 220 -22.49 -8.72 -16.35
C ASN A 220 -21.56 -9.80 -16.92
N ASP A 221 -20.27 -9.56 -16.87
CA ASP A 221 -19.22 -10.50 -17.25
C ASP A 221 -18.65 -11.18 -15.99
N VAL A 222 -18.87 -12.49 -15.88
CA VAL A 222 -18.50 -13.27 -14.69
C VAL A 222 -16.99 -13.38 -14.51
N ASP A 223 -16.24 -13.55 -15.58
CA ASP A 223 -14.80 -13.74 -15.49
C ASP A 223 -14.10 -12.40 -15.19
N ALA A 224 -14.57 -11.33 -15.83
CA ALA A 224 -14.13 -9.97 -15.48
C ALA A 224 -14.45 -9.60 -14.03
N PHE A 225 -15.59 -10.03 -13.50
CA PHE A 225 -15.97 -9.84 -12.11
C PHE A 225 -15.02 -10.57 -11.15
N ILE A 226 -14.73 -11.86 -11.40
CA ILE A 226 -13.80 -12.64 -10.58
C ILE A 226 -12.41 -11.99 -10.60
N HIS A 227 -11.94 -11.59 -11.78
CA HIS A 227 -10.65 -10.92 -11.92
C HIS A 227 -10.62 -9.59 -11.14
N ALA A 228 -11.68 -8.79 -11.21
CA ALA A 228 -11.77 -7.51 -10.51
C ALA A 228 -11.75 -7.68 -8.98
N VAL A 229 -12.48 -8.66 -8.44
CA VAL A 229 -12.48 -8.96 -7.00
C VAL A 229 -11.11 -9.49 -6.56
N ASN A 230 -10.52 -10.43 -7.31
CA ASN A 230 -9.18 -10.93 -7.01
C ASN A 230 -8.14 -9.80 -7.01
N LYS A 231 -8.17 -8.91 -8.02
CA LYS A 231 -7.28 -7.74 -8.09
C LYS A 231 -7.42 -6.85 -6.87
N SER A 232 -8.65 -6.57 -6.44
CA SER A 232 -8.93 -5.72 -5.26
C SER A 232 -8.51 -6.39 -3.94
N LEU A 233 -8.47 -7.71 -3.89
CA LEU A 233 -7.99 -8.51 -2.76
C LEU A 233 -6.49 -8.81 -2.81
N PHE A 234 -5.78 -8.32 -3.82
CA PHE A 234 -4.38 -8.65 -4.10
C PHE A 234 -4.14 -10.16 -4.20
N ILE A 235 -4.98 -10.80 -4.98
CA ILE A 235 -4.87 -12.20 -5.39
C ILE A 235 -4.62 -12.23 -6.90
N CYS A 236 -3.64 -13.01 -7.33
CA CYS A 236 -3.36 -13.29 -8.72
C CYS A 236 -3.53 -14.79 -8.98
N GLU A 237 -4.33 -15.15 -9.95
CA GLU A 237 -4.50 -16.54 -10.37
C GLU A 237 -3.98 -16.67 -11.80
N ILE A 238 -3.27 -17.75 -12.07
CA ILE A 238 -2.76 -18.08 -13.39
C ILE A 238 -2.99 -19.55 -13.69
N SER A 239 -3.50 -19.84 -14.87
CA SER A 239 -3.73 -21.20 -15.33
C SER A 239 -2.49 -21.78 -16.01
N ARG A 240 -2.37 -23.13 -16.01
CA ARG A 240 -1.33 -23.86 -16.76
C ARG A 240 -1.34 -23.49 -18.23
N THR A 241 -2.52 -23.36 -18.84
CA THR A 241 -2.65 -23.03 -20.25
C THR A 241 -2.05 -21.67 -20.55
N GLU A 242 -2.38 -20.65 -19.74
CA GLU A 242 -1.81 -19.30 -19.87
C GLU A 242 -0.30 -19.32 -19.65
N TRP A 243 0.17 -19.96 -18.57
CA TRP A 243 1.59 -20.07 -18.27
C TRP A 243 2.40 -20.71 -19.40
N ASN A 244 1.89 -21.84 -19.95
CA ASN A 244 2.57 -22.58 -21.01
C ASN A 244 2.50 -21.88 -22.38
N SER A 245 1.54 -20.98 -22.58
CA SER A 245 1.49 -20.15 -23.80
C SER A 245 2.54 -19.06 -23.85
N MET A 246 3.13 -18.70 -22.70
CA MET A 246 4.13 -17.63 -22.58
C MET A 246 5.52 -18.14 -22.94
N THR A 247 6.29 -17.31 -23.68
CA THR A 247 7.75 -17.47 -23.78
C THR A 247 8.40 -17.23 -22.42
N PHE A 248 9.67 -17.61 -22.28
CA PHE A 248 10.39 -17.38 -21.01
C PHE A 248 10.50 -15.88 -20.68
N ASP A 249 10.73 -15.04 -21.66
CA ASP A 249 10.77 -13.57 -21.46
C ASP A 249 9.40 -13.03 -21.06
N ALA A 250 8.32 -13.51 -21.65
CA ALA A 250 6.96 -13.14 -21.27
C ALA A 250 6.63 -13.56 -19.83
N LYS A 251 7.09 -14.75 -19.39
CA LYS A 251 6.99 -15.17 -17.98
C LYS A 251 7.75 -14.24 -17.05
N THR A 252 8.97 -13.84 -17.42
CA THR A 252 9.78 -12.90 -16.65
C THR A 252 9.08 -11.55 -16.51
N GLU A 253 8.55 -11.00 -17.61
CA GLU A 253 7.80 -9.74 -17.57
C GLU A 253 6.49 -9.86 -16.77
N TRP A 254 5.82 -11.00 -16.83
CA TRP A 254 4.64 -11.25 -16.01
C TRP A 254 5.01 -11.28 -14.51
N ILE A 255 6.13 -11.94 -14.12
CA ILE A 255 6.63 -11.93 -12.74
C ILE A 255 6.97 -10.51 -12.28
N LYS A 256 7.61 -9.68 -13.13
CA LYS A 256 7.87 -8.27 -12.78
C LYS A 256 6.60 -7.52 -12.42
N LYS A 257 5.56 -7.67 -13.22
CA LYS A 257 4.26 -7.03 -12.97
C LYS A 257 3.60 -7.55 -11.70
N VAL A 258 3.59 -8.86 -11.48
CA VAL A 258 2.94 -9.46 -10.30
C VAL A 258 3.67 -9.08 -9.01
N SER A 259 5.00 -9.02 -9.04
CA SER A 259 5.82 -8.68 -7.87
C SER A 259 5.90 -7.18 -7.57
N ASP A 260 5.47 -6.32 -8.48
CA ASP A 260 5.40 -4.88 -8.23
C ASP A 260 4.33 -4.56 -7.18
N ILE A 261 4.68 -3.73 -6.19
CA ILE A 261 3.79 -3.43 -5.06
C ILE A 261 2.62 -2.52 -5.45
N ARG A 262 2.75 -1.72 -6.50
CA ARG A 262 1.73 -0.76 -6.91
C ARG A 262 0.81 -1.32 -7.99
N GLU A 263 1.38 -1.95 -9.02
CA GLU A 263 0.64 -2.45 -10.17
C GLU A 263 0.18 -3.91 -10.00
N GLY A 264 0.93 -4.69 -9.24
CA GLY A 264 0.69 -6.09 -8.98
C GLY A 264 0.16 -6.38 -7.58
N ILE A 265 0.44 -7.59 -7.12
CA ILE A 265 0.10 -8.01 -5.75
C ILE A 265 1.23 -7.68 -4.75
N GLY A 266 2.46 -7.47 -5.25
CA GLY A 266 3.65 -7.30 -4.41
C GLY A 266 4.12 -8.60 -3.75
N LEU A 267 5.36 -8.56 -3.24
CA LEU A 267 5.94 -9.64 -2.43
C LEU A 267 6.33 -9.06 -1.06
N PRO A 268 6.28 -9.86 0.03
CA PRO A 268 6.03 -11.30 0.04
C PRO A 268 4.59 -11.71 -0.23
N ALA A 269 4.43 -12.88 -0.84
CA ALA A 269 3.13 -13.47 -1.16
C ALA A 269 3.09 -14.95 -0.77
N LYS A 270 1.89 -15.52 -0.68
CA LYS A 270 1.66 -16.94 -0.40
C LYS A 270 1.21 -17.68 -1.64
N ILE A 271 1.80 -18.84 -1.86
CA ILE A 271 1.32 -19.90 -2.74
C ILE A 271 1.09 -21.13 -1.85
N ASN A 272 -0.15 -21.55 -1.71
CA ASN A 272 -0.52 -22.58 -0.72
C ASN A 272 -0.03 -22.19 0.70
N ASN A 273 0.81 -23.02 1.31
CA ASN A 273 1.40 -22.76 2.65
C ASN A 273 2.82 -22.17 2.58
N ARG A 274 3.35 -21.92 1.37
CA ARG A 274 4.71 -21.39 1.19
C ARG A 274 4.67 -19.87 1.07
N THR A 275 5.50 -19.17 1.82
CA THR A 275 5.75 -17.73 1.64
C THR A 275 6.87 -17.56 0.61
N ILE A 276 6.63 -16.71 -0.37
CA ILE A 276 7.56 -16.37 -1.45
C ILE A 276 7.98 -14.92 -1.23
N TYR A 277 9.27 -14.70 -1.10
CA TYR A 277 9.81 -13.37 -0.87
C TYR A 277 10.38 -12.73 -2.13
N HIS A 278 11.05 -13.50 -2.97
CA HIS A 278 11.83 -12.97 -4.08
C HIS A 278 11.19 -13.29 -5.44
N PRO A 279 11.23 -12.36 -6.44
CA PRO A 279 10.68 -12.63 -7.78
C PRO A 279 11.29 -13.84 -8.48
N GLU A 280 12.60 -14.10 -8.32
CA GLU A 280 13.25 -15.31 -8.86
C GLU A 280 12.69 -16.58 -8.24
N GLU A 281 12.42 -16.55 -6.94
CA GLU A 281 11.79 -17.66 -6.23
C GLU A 281 10.38 -17.89 -6.78
N LEU A 282 9.60 -16.82 -6.99
CA LEU A 282 8.26 -16.92 -7.59
C LEU A 282 8.30 -17.59 -8.96
N LEU A 283 9.24 -17.15 -9.82
CA LEU A 283 9.44 -17.76 -11.14
C LEU A 283 9.76 -19.25 -11.04
N GLY A 284 10.70 -19.63 -10.16
CA GLY A 284 11.10 -21.02 -9.96
C GLY A 284 9.98 -21.91 -9.44
N VAL A 285 9.21 -21.42 -8.46
CA VAL A 285 8.06 -22.12 -7.89
C VAL A 285 6.96 -22.35 -8.92
N LEU A 286 6.65 -21.37 -9.76
CA LEU A 286 5.64 -21.54 -10.81
C LEU A 286 6.08 -22.52 -11.91
N ILE A 287 7.36 -22.51 -12.28
CA ILE A 287 7.92 -23.50 -13.21
C ILE A 287 7.76 -24.90 -12.63
N GLN A 288 8.07 -25.09 -11.34
CA GLN A 288 7.94 -26.38 -10.66
C GLN A 288 6.47 -26.85 -10.62
N LEU A 289 5.55 -26.02 -10.10
CA LEU A 289 4.14 -26.38 -9.91
C LEU A 289 3.46 -26.75 -11.23
N PHE A 290 3.70 -26.00 -12.29
CA PHE A 290 3.15 -26.34 -13.61
C PHE A 290 3.83 -27.53 -14.27
N GLY A 291 5.08 -27.84 -13.90
CA GLY A 291 5.74 -29.09 -14.23
C GLY A 291 5.13 -30.29 -13.52
N GLU A 292 4.63 -30.12 -12.29
CA GLU A 292 3.93 -31.13 -11.49
C GLU A 292 2.44 -31.25 -11.80
N MET A 293 1.98 -30.65 -12.90
CA MET A 293 0.64 -30.78 -13.44
C MET A 293 -0.48 -30.02 -12.68
N GLU A 294 -0.14 -29.00 -11.87
CA GLU A 294 -1.14 -28.10 -11.31
C GLU A 294 -1.92 -27.36 -12.42
N ASP A 295 -3.23 -27.24 -12.30
CA ASP A 295 -4.08 -26.60 -13.31
C ASP A 295 -4.17 -25.09 -13.14
N ILE A 296 -4.29 -24.62 -11.91
CA ILE A 296 -4.38 -23.20 -11.54
C ILE A 296 -3.54 -22.96 -10.30
N VAL A 297 -2.71 -21.95 -10.32
CA VAL A 297 -1.96 -21.47 -9.16
C VAL A 297 -2.52 -20.12 -8.71
N SER A 298 -2.86 -20.03 -7.43
CA SER A 298 -3.31 -18.80 -6.77
C SER A 298 -2.18 -18.24 -5.90
N ILE A 299 -1.85 -16.98 -6.14
CA ILE A 299 -0.82 -16.21 -5.44
C ILE A 299 -1.53 -15.10 -4.69
N ALA A 300 -1.35 -15.02 -3.38
CA ALA A 300 -2.01 -14.00 -2.57
C ALA A 300 -0.98 -13.18 -1.80
N ALA A 301 -1.05 -11.84 -1.90
CA ALA A 301 -0.21 -10.97 -1.09
C ALA A 301 -0.36 -11.27 0.40
N MET A 302 0.71 -11.15 1.17
CA MET A 302 0.64 -11.29 2.64
C MET A 302 -0.07 -10.10 3.26
N GLU A 303 0.24 -8.90 2.82
CA GLU A 303 -0.49 -7.68 3.17
C GLU A 303 -1.62 -7.48 2.16
N ALA A 304 -2.76 -8.08 2.44
CA ALA A 304 -3.89 -8.12 1.55
C ALA A 304 -5.14 -7.51 2.19
N GLU A 305 -6.00 -6.97 1.34
CA GLU A 305 -7.30 -6.45 1.76
C GLU A 305 -8.20 -7.54 2.35
N THR A 306 -8.96 -7.16 3.35
CA THR A 306 -9.95 -8.03 3.99
C THR A 306 -11.32 -7.93 3.35
N GLU A 307 -11.60 -6.82 2.68
CA GLU A 307 -12.90 -6.50 2.10
C GLU A 307 -12.75 -5.83 0.73
N VAL A 308 -13.68 -6.15 -0.15
CA VAL A 308 -13.88 -5.46 -1.44
C VAL A 308 -15.22 -4.76 -1.39
N ILE A 309 -15.22 -3.49 -1.76
CA ILE A 309 -16.45 -2.72 -1.96
C ILE A 309 -16.77 -2.63 -3.45
N ILE A 310 -18.04 -2.86 -3.78
CA ILE A 310 -18.56 -2.73 -5.13
C ILE A 310 -19.67 -1.70 -5.09
N GLU A 311 -19.58 -0.69 -5.93
CA GLU A 311 -20.51 0.43 -5.92
C GLU A 311 -21.00 0.79 -7.32
N SER A 312 -22.19 1.38 -7.42
CA SER A 312 -22.72 1.92 -8.67
C SER A 312 -21.75 2.96 -9.23
N PHE A 313 -21.53 2.91 -10.55
CA PHE A 313 -20.69 3.89 -11.21
C PHE A 313 -21.42 5.25 -11.30
N ILE A 314 -20.79 6.30 -10.78
CA ILE A 314 -21.32 7.66 -10.85
C ILE A 314 -20.75 8.35 -12.08
N THR A 315 -21.61 8.92 -12.90
CA THR A 315 -21.22 9.79 -14.02
C THR A 315 -21.29 11.25 -13.61
N GLY A 316 -20.33 12.06 -14.05
CA GLY A 316 -20.32 13.49 -13.75
C GLY A 316 -18.91 14.08 -13.74
N LYS A 317 -18.81 15.29 -13.21
CA LYS A 317 -17.51 15.92 -12.95
C LYS A 317 -17.02 15.50 -11.60
N GLU A 318 -15.77 15.05 -11.54
CA GLU A 318 -15.06 14.74 -10.30
C GLU A 318 -14.27 15.96 -9.83
N PHE A 319 -14.33 16.26 -8.55
CA PHE A 319 -13.51 17.29 -7.92
C PHE A 319 -13.22 16.91 -6.48
N SER A 320 -12.12 17.44 -5.96
CA SER A 320 -11.72 17.31 -4.55
C SER A 320 -11.65 18.69 -3.91
N CYS A 321 -11.85 18.74 -2.60
CA CYS A 321 -11.74 19.95 -1.81
C CYS A 321 -10.91 19.68 -0.55
N ILE A 322 -9.94 20.53 -0.29
CA ILE A 322 -9.18 20.52 0.95
C ILE A 322 -9.92 21.36 1.98
N VAL A 323 -10.20 20.78 3.14
CA VAL A 323 -10.83 21.45 4.27
C VAL A 323 -9.77 21.67 5.35
N ILE A 324 -9.58 22.92 5.76
CA ILE A 324 -8.69 23.30 6.86
C ILE A 324 -9.56 23.84 7.99
N THR A 325 -9.42 23.27 9.18
CA THR A 325 -10.04 23.81 10.39
C THR A 325 -9.17 24.95 10.93
N MET A 326 -9.73 26.14 10.99
CA MET A 326 -9.10 27.26 11.70
C MET A 326 -9.79 27.41 13.06
N GLU A 327 -9.06 27.12 14.13
CA GLU A 327 -9.53 27.50 15.46
C GLU A 327 -9.43 29.04 15.58
N SER A 328 -10.58 29.69 15.83
CA SER A 328 -10.57 31.07 16.25
C SER A 328 -9.93 31.14 17.63
N ARG A 329 -8.78 31.78 17.75
CA ARG A 329 -8.15 32.15 19.03
C ARG A 329 -9.03 33.09 19.81
#